data_a2fc9f5958e5c1581d51862f5cadad98
#
_entry.id   a2fc9f5958e5c1581d51862f5cadad98
#
_cell.length_a   1.000
_cell.length_b   1.000
_cell.length_c   1.000
_cell.angle_alpha   90.00
_cell.angle_beta   90.00
_cell.angle_gamma   90.00
#
_symmetry.space_group_name_H-M   'P 1'
#
loop_
_entity.id
_entity.type
_entity.pdbx_description
1 polymer ?
#
loop_
_entity_poly.entity_id
_entity_poly.type
_entity_poly.pdbx_seq_one_letter_code
_entity_poly.pdbx_strand_id
1 'polypeptide(L)'
;FSSSLEMLPYIKQVLKEFKTPLLQKIYEDMDSLEDVTDLIKRAIVEDPPLAQKDGGIIKEGYNEDVDKFRRSRTDGKKWLSELEARERERTGIKTMKIKYNRVFGYSLEVTNTFKDQVPDNYIRKQTLSNAERYITQELKELEDLILGAEDKLYALEYELFCNVRDTVGKEVVRIQKTAKAVAALDVFASLALVAERNHFVRPKTNTTGVIDIKNGRHPVVEQMIENDMFIANDTYLENQKKRV
;
A
#
# COMPACT_ATOMS: atom_id res chain seq x y z
N PHE A 1 -2.22 1.80 -4.27
CA PHE A 1 -2.05 2.89 -5.22
C PHE A 1 -1.30 2.41 -6.48
N SER A 2 -0.09 1.84 -6.35
CA SER A 2 0.68 1.31 -7.48
C SER A 2 -0.13 0.34 -8.34
N SER A 3 -0.77 -0.64 -7.75
CA SER A 3 -1.61 -1.63 -8.45
C SER A 3 -2.73 -1.00 -9.29
N SER A 4 -3.30 0.13 -8.82
CA SER A 4 -4.30 0.86 -9.60
C SER A 4 -3.69 1.56 -10.81
N LEU A 5 -2.46 2.09 -10.68
CA LEU A 5 -1.76 2.73 -11.80
C LEU A 5 -1.36 1.72 -12.89
N GLU A 6 -1.06 0.49 -12.53
CA GLU A 6 -0.70 -0.58 -13.48
C GLU A 6 -1.79 -0.91 -14.50
N MET A 7 -3.03 -0.57 -14.18
CA MET A 7 -4.15 -0.79 -15.09
C MET A 7 -4.28 0.31 -16.16
N LEU A 8 -3.67 1.48 -15.95
CA LEU A 8 -3.83 2.62 -16.85
C LEU A 8 -3.35 2.37 -18.29
N PRO A 9 -2.19 1.73 -18.53
CA PRO A 9 -1.76 1.40 -19.90
C PRO A 9 -2.76 0.52 -20.65
N TYR A 10 -3.37 -0.46 -19.97
CA TYR A 10 -4.37 -1.35 -20.57
C TYR A 10 -5.64 -0.59 -20.96
N ILE A 11 -6.12 0.28 -20.07
CA ILE A 11 -7.29 1.14 -20.34
C ILE A 11 -6.99 2.06 -21.52
N LYS A 12 -5.82 2.68 -21.56
CA LYS A 12 -5.39 3.53 -22.68
C LYS A 12 -5.32 2.76 -23.99
N GLN A 13 -4.83 1.53 -23.97
CA GLN A 13 -4.76 0.70 -25.17
C GLN A 13 -6.16 0.43 -25.74
N VAL A 14 -7.14 0.11 -24.90
CA VAL A 14 -8.53 -0.07 -25.32
C VAL A 14 -9.12 1.24 -25.88
N LEU A 15 -8.91 2.36 -25.19
CA LEU A 15 -9.43 3.67 -25.62
C LEU A 15 -8.89 4.12 -26.97
N LYS A 16 -7.70 3.72 -27.34
CA LYS A 16 -7.06 4.08 -28.62
C LYS A 16 -7.86 3.67 -29.84
N GLU A 17 -8.67 2.64 -29.74
CA GLU A 17 -9.49 2.11 -30.86
C GLU A 17 -10.73 2.97 -31.14
N PHE A 18 -11.19 3.76 -30.18
CA PHE A 18 -12.38 4.58 -30.31
C PHE A 18 -12.10 5.90 -31.03
N LYS A 19 -13.02 6.31 -31.93
CA LYS A 19 -12.90 7.52 -32.76
C LYS A 19 -13.80 8.68 -32.29
N THR A 20 -14.65 8.47 -31.30
CA THR A 20 -15.58 9.51 -30.84
C THR A 20 -14.80 10.61 -30.12
N PRO A 21 -15.12 11.90 -30.35
CA PRO A 21 -14.36 13.03 -29.75
C PRO A 21 -14.28 12.97 -28.24
N LEU A 22 -15.35 12.51 -27.58
CA LEU A 22 -15.40 12.37 -26.12
C LEU A 22 -14.37 11.36 -25.60
N LEU A 23 -14.32 10.17 -26.19
CA LEU A 23 -13.39 9.11 -25.78
C LEU A 23 -11.95 9.46 -26.16
N GLN A 24 -11.74 10.16 -27.28
CA GLN A 24 -10.43 10.68 -27.66
C GLN A 24 -9.92 11.71 -26.61
N LYS A 25 -10.79 12.62 -26.17
CA LYS A 25 -10.42 13.55 -25.10
C LYS A 25 -10.07 12.85 -23.79
N ILE A 26 -10.82 11.82 -23.39
CA ILE A 26 -10.49 11.01 -22.20
C ILE A 26 -9.14 10.33 -22.37
N TYR A 27 -8.86 9.77 -23.55
CA TYR A 27 -7.56 9.17 -23.88
C TYR A 27 -6.39 10.17 -23.76
N GLU A 28 -6.56 11.40 -24.25
CA GLU A 28 -5.56 12.46 -24.17
C GLU A 28 -5.33 12.96 -22.74
N ASP A 29 -6.41 13.02 -21.95
CA ASP A 29 -6.37 13.48 -20.54
C ASP A 29 -5.83 12.41 -19.59
N MET A 30 -5.80 11.15 -19.99
CA MET A 30 -5.28 10.03 -19.22
C MET A 30 -3.78 9.86 -19.44
N ASP A 31 -2.98 9.99 -18.39
CA ASP A 31 -1.56 9.65 -18.39
C ASP A 31 -1.37 8.20 -17.90
N SER A 32 -0.44 7.45 -18.46
CA SER A 32 -0.15 6.08 -18.01
C SER A 32 0.58 6.02 -16.67
N LEU A 33 1.23 7.11 -16.26
CA LEU A 33 1.96 7.25 -14.99
C LEU A 33 2.96 6.10 -14.73
N GLU A 34 3.56 5.57 -15.80
CA GLU A 34 4.51 4.47 -15.72
C GLU A 34 5.75 4.83 -14.91
N ASP A 35 6.24 6.05 -15.04
CA ASP A 35 7.35 6.61 -14.27
C ASP A 35 7.07 6.60 -12.76
N VAL A 36 5.86 6.97 -12.36
CA VAL A 36 5.41 6.92 -10.95
C VAL A 36 5.30 5.48 -10.48
N THR A 37 4.70 4.62 -11.28
CA THR A 37 4.53 3.20 -10.99
C THR A 37 5.88 2.52 -10.81
N ASP A 38 6.81 2.74 -11.72
CA ASP A 38 8.15 2.17 -11.70
C ASP A 38 8.96 2.64 -10.48
N LEU A 39 8.86 3.93 -10.13
CA LEU A 39 9.50 4.45 -8.93
C LEU A 39 9.00 3.72 -7.69
N ILE A 40 7.69 3.61 -7.51
CA ILE A 40 7.10 2.96 -6.35
C ILE A 40 7.50 1.47 -6.31
N LYS A 41 7.41 0.75 -7.43
CA LYS A 41 7.76 -0.68 -7.52
C LYS A 41 9.23 -0.97 -7.22
N ARG A 42 10.12 -0.07 -7.62
CA ARG A 42 11.55 -0.21 -7.32
C ARG A 42 11.88 0.11 -5.88
N ALA A 43 11.23 1.11 -5.30
CA ALA A 43 11.58 1.64 -3.99
C ALA A 43 10.88 0.95 -2.82
N ILE A 44 9.62 0.59 -2.99
CA ILE A 44 8.75 0.13 -1.91
C ILE A 44 8.48 -1.37 -2.04
N VAL A 45 8.46 -2.08 -0.91
CA VAL A 45 8.09 -3.51 -0.87
C VAL A 45 6.62 -3.70 -1.28
N GLU A 46 6.24 -4.90 -1.70
CA GLU A 46 4.88 -5.20 -2.15
C GLU A 46 3.86 -5.08 -1.02
N ASP A 47 4.23 -5.51 0.18
CA ASP A 47 3.38 -5.49 1.37
C ASP A 47 4.06 -4.68 2.49
N PRO A 48 3.99 -3.35 2.43
CA PRO A 48 4.66 -2.48 3.38
C PRO A 48 3.96 -2.51 4.76
N PRO A 49 4.73 -2.41 5.85
CA PRO A 49 4.17 -2.35 7.19
C PRO A 49 3.29 -1.10 7.36
N LEU A 50 2.25 -1.22 8.20
CA LEU A 50 1.32 -0.12 8.47
C LEU A 50 1.99 1.06 9.19
N ALA A 51 2.95 0.76 10.07
CA ALA A 51 3.66 1.78 10.82
C ALA A 51 5.07 1.98 10.25
N GLN A 52 5.37 3.20 9.85
CA GLN A 52 6.70 3.58 9.32
C GLN A 52 7.86 3.30 10.29
N LYS A 53 7.56 3.26 11.60
CA LYS A 53 8.55 3.00 12.66
C LYS A 53 9.02 1.55 12.74
N ASP A 54 8.31 0.64 12.08
CA ASP A 54 8.63 -0.79 12.13
C ASP A 54 9.75 -1.16 11.13
N GLY A 55 10.12 -0.24 10.25
CA GLY A 55 11.10 -0.45 9.19
C GLY A 55 10.63 -1.47 8.13
N GLY A 56 11.51 -1.81 7.19
CA GLY A 56 11.20 -2.80 6.16
C GLY A 56 10.31 -2.27 5.03
N ILE A 57 10.26 -0.95 4.83
CA ILE A 57 9.47 -0.29 3.79
C ILE A 57 10.19 -0.31 2.45
N ILE A 58 11.51 -0.10 2.48
CA ILE A 58 12.34 0.02 1.28
C ILE A 58 12.69 -1.35 0.72
N LYS A 59 12.55 -1.51 -0.58
CA LYS A 59 12.85 -2.76 -1.27
C LYS A 59 14.34 -3.06 -1.28
N GLU A 60 14.72 -4.33 -1.17
CA GLU A 60 16.10 -4.76 -1.32
C GLU A 60 16.64 -4.40 -2.70
N GLY A 61 17.88 -3.93 -2.74
CA GLY A 61 18.54 -3.46 -3.97
C GLY A 61 18.20 -2.02 -4.38
N TYR A 62 17.30 -1.33 -3.67
CA TYR A 62 16.99 0.06 -3.96
C TYR A 62 18.07 1.03 -3.48
N ASN A 63 18.68 0.74 -2.30
CA ASN A 63 19.73 1.55 -1.72
C ASN A 63 20.79 0.67 -1.04
N GLU A 64 22.05 0.82 -1.42
CA GLU A 64 23.17 -0.01 -0.92
C GLU A 64 23.40 0.11 0.59
N ASP A 65 23.22 1.29 1.18
CA ASP A 65 23.40 1.50 2.62
C ASP A 65 22.28 0.85 3.43
N VAL A 66 21.05 0.87 2.94
CA VAL A 66 19.93 0.12 3.55
C VAL A 66 20.26 -1.38 3.58
N ASP A 67 20.72 -1.93 2.46
CA ASP A 67 21.06 -3.34 2.37
C ASP A 67 22.26 -3.71 3.26
N LYS A 68 23.22 -2.81 3.39
CA LYS A 68 24.37 -2.96 4.29
C LYS A 68 23.92 -2.99 5.76
N PHE A 69 23.06 -2.05 6.19
CA PHE A 69 22.55 -2.03 7.56
C PHE A 69 21.66 -3.24 7.87
N ARG A 70 20.86 -3.72 6.92
CA ARG A 70 20.08 -4.96 7.06
C ARG A 70 20.98 -6.17 7.28
N ARG A 71 22.05 -6.30 6.50
CA ARG A 71 23.04 -7.37 6.67
C ARG A 71 23.72 -7.28 8.04
N SER A 72 24.17 -6.09 8.45
CA SER A 72 24.77 -5.89 9.77
C SER A 72 23.84 -6.29 10.92
N ARG A 73 22.55 -6.01 10.80
CA ARG A 73 21.53 -6.46 11.77
C ARG A 73 21.37 -7.98 11.80
N THR A 74 21.38 -8.62 10.63
CA THR A 74 21.25 -10.09 10.51
C THR A 74 22.50 -10.78 11.05
N ASP A 75 23.66 -10.30 10.69
CA ASP A 75 24.96 -10.80 11.19
C ASP A 75 25.07 -10.60 12.69
N GLY A 76 24.61 -9.45 13.22
CA GLY A 76 24.58 -9.20 14.65
C GLY A 76 23.76 -10.23 15.44
N LYS A 77 22.61 -10.69 14.94
CA LYS A 77 21.84 -11.78 15.56
C LYS A 77 22.58 -13.11 15.55
N LYS A 78 23.30 -13.38 14.47
CA LYS A 78 24.15 -14.57 14.37
C LYS A 78 25.30 -14.51 15.38
N TRP A 79 25.98 -13.39 15.48
CA TRP A 79 27.05 -13.18 16.47
C TRP A 79 26.57 -13.31 17.91
N LEU A 80 25.37 -12.81 18.24
CA LEU A 80 24.77 -13.04 19.56
C LEU A 80 24.53 -14.53 19.85
N SER A 81 24.07 -15.30 18.87
CA SER A 81 23.87 -16.74 19.02
C SER A 81 25.18 -17.50 19.17
N GLU A 82 26.21 -17.10 18.43
CA GLU A 82 27.56 -17.65 18.54
C GLU A 82 28.18 -17.31 19.90
N LEU A 83 28.02 -16.07 20.38
CA LEU A 83 28.46 -15.66 21.72
C LEU A 83 27.74 -16.48 22.80
N GLU A 84 26.42 -16.66 22.71
CA GLU A 84 25.66 -17.48 23.64
C GLU A 84 26.17 -18.92 23.69
N ALA A 85 26.39 -19.53 22.55
CA ALA A 85 26.91 -20.90 22.46
C ALA A 85 28.33 -21.03 23.08
N ARG A 86 29.21 -20.12 22.74
CA ARG A 86 30.58 -20.08 23.26
C ARG A 86 30.62 -19.86 24.79
N GLU A 87 29.79 -18.95 25.29
CA GLU A 87 29.73 -18.68 26.72
C GLU A 87 29.11 -19.84 27.52
N ARG A 88 28.12 -20.55 26.96
CA ARG A 88 27.60 -21.81 27.55
C ARG A 88 28.68 -22.89 27.65
N GLU A 89 29.48 -23.05 26.59
CA GLU A 89 30.56 -24.03 26.58
C GLU A 89 31.67 -23.65 27.57
N ARG A 90 32.09 -22.39 27.59
CA ARG A 90 33.13 -21.87 28.46
C ARG A 90 32.78 -21.98 29.95
N THR A 91 31.54 -21.67 30.30
CA THR A 91 31.07 -21.61 31.70
C THR A 91 30.45 -22.91 32.20
N GLY A 92 30.08 -23.82 31.32
CA GLY A 92 29.29 -25.01 31.66
C GLY A 92 27.82 -24.75 32.00
N ILE A 93 27.37 -23.49 31.95
CA ILE A 93 26.00 -23.08 32.29
C ILE A 93 25.07 -23.30 31.11
N LYS A 94 24.56 -24.53 30.95
CA LYS A 94 23.70 -24.91 29.80
C LYS A 94 22.39 -24.12 29.66
N THR A 95 21.90 -23.55 30.74
CA THR A 95 20.62 -22.79 30.77
C THR A 95 20.79 -21.31 30.45
N MET A 96 22.05 -20.84 30.31
CA MET A 96 22.34 -19.45 29.97
C MET A 96 21.72 -19.08 28.63
N LYS A 97 21.10 -17.87 28.55
CA LYS A 97 20.51 -17.30 27.35
C LYS A 97 20.82 -15.82 27.24
N ILE A 98 21.10 -15.36 26.05
CA ILE A 98 21.11 -13.92 25.75
C ILE A 98 19.69 -13.48 25.50
N LYS A 99 19.21 -12.48 26.28
CA LYS A 99 17.88 -11.89 26.15
C LYS A 99 17.98 -10.39 25.98
N TYR A 100 17.10 -9.85 25.17
CA TYR A 100 16.92 -8.42 25.00
C TYR A 100 15.79 -7.89 25.90
N ASN A 101 16.06 -6.77 26.54
CA ASN A 101 15.07 -6.02 27.30
C ASN A 101 15.08 -4.56 26.82
N ARG A 102 13.91 -4.01 26.57
CA ARG A 102 13.79 -2.65 26.00
C ARG A 102 14.42 -1.56 26.87
N VAL A 103 14.48 -1.76 28.18
CA VAL A 103 15.03 -0.78 29.14
C VAL A 103 16.52 -1.04 29.39
N PHE A 104 16.90 -2.32 29.48
CA PHE A 104 18.25 -2.73 29.92
C PHE A 104 19.13 -3.28 28.81
N GLY A 105 18.63 -3.39 27.57
CA GLY A 105 19.36 -3.92 26.42
C GLY A 105 19.57 -5.44 26.49
N TYR A 106 20.64 -5.91 25.86
CA TYR A 106 21.02 -7.33 25.86
C TYR A 106 21.67 -7.71 27.20
N SER A 107 21.39 -8.92 27.66
CA SER A 107 21.97 -9.48 28.89
C SER A 107 22.05 -11.00 28.82
N LEU A 108 23.05 -11.57 29.46
CA LEU A 108 23.19 -12.98 29.76
C LEU A 108 22.34 -13.32 30.96
N GLU A 109 21.28 -14.08 30.78
CA GLU A 109 20.38 -14.52 31.86
C GLU A 109 20.81 -15.89 32.37
N VAL A 110 21.16 -15.96 33.62
CA VAL A 110 21.61 -17.17 34.35
C VAL A 110 20.63 -17.48 35.47
N THR A 111 20.12 -18.70 35.53
CA THR A 111 19.21 -19.13 36.59
C THR A 111 19.95 -19.19 37.94
N ASN A 112 19.25 -18.92 39.03
CA ASN A 112 19.83 -18.88 40.38
C ASN A 112 20.58 -20.16 40.77
N THR A 113 20.26 -21.30 40.17
CA THR A 113 20.92 -22.60 40.37
C THR A 113 22.40 -22.56 39.97
N PHE A 114 22.77 -21.70 39.03
CA PHE A 114 24.12 -21.62 38.47
C PHE A 114 24.83 -20.29 38.79
N LYS A 115 24.31 -19.47 39.71
CA LYS A 115 24.88 -18.17 40.02
C LYS A 115 26.33 -18.23 40.51
N ASP A 116 26.69 -19.30 41.24
CA ASP A 116 28.04 -19.49 41.81
C ASP A 116 29.05 -19.97 40.78
N GLN A 117 28.60 -20.30 39.53
CA GLN A 117 29.46 -20.69 38.41
C GLN A 117 29.71 -19.51 37.45
N VAL A 118 29.15 -18.35 37.76
CA VAL A 118 29.31 -17.16 36.91
C VAL A 118 30.75 -16.63 37.03
N PRO A 119 31.46 -16.41 35.93
CA PRO A 119 32.83 -15.88 35.96
C PRO A 119 32.94 -14.44 36.51
N ASP A 120 34.07 -14.11 37.12
CA ASP A 120 34.30 -12.77 37.71
C ASP A 120 34.24 -11.61 36.70
N ASN A 121 34.43 -11.88 35.42
CA ASN A 121 34.33 -10.87 34.37
C ASN A 121 32.88 -10.54 33.94
N TYR A 122 31.89 -11.18 34.54
CA TYR A 122 30.47 -10.83 34.36
C TYR A 122 30.06 -9.74 35.33
N ILE A 123 29.52 -8.67 34.79
CA ILE A 123 28.98 -7.56 35.59
C ILE A 123 27.48 -7.78 35.78
N ARG A 124 27.05 -7.95 37.03
CA ARG A 124 25.62 -8.10 37.35
C ARG A 124 24.86 -6.81 37.07
N LYS A 125 23.82 -6.89 36.26
CA LYS A 125 22.99 -5.76 35.83
C LYS A 125 21.62 -5.74 36.51
N GLN A 126 21.02 -6.93 36.75
CA GLN A 126 19.71 -7.04 37.36
C GLN A 126 19.53 -8.40 38.04
N THR A 127 18.85 -8.39 39.19
CA THR A 127 18.39 -9.61 39.92
C THR A 127 16.90 -9.80 39.66
N LEU A 128 16.51 -11.00 39.23
CA LEU A 128 15.13 -11.44 39.05
C LEU A 128 14.79 -12.48 40.13
N SER A 129 13.51 -12.87 40.25
CA SER A 129 13.06 -13.85 41.22
C SER A 129 13.73 -15.23 41.09
N ASN A 130 14.01 -15.66 39.86
CA ASN A 130 14.54 -16.99 39.54
C ASN A 130 15.85 -16.98 38.69
N ALA A 131 16.38 -15.81 38.40
CA ALA A 131 17.58 -15.65 37.55
C ALA A 131 18.30 -14.33 37.89
N GLU A 132 19.53 -14.22 37.43
CA GLU A 132 20.29 -12.98 37.43
C GLU A 132 20.71 -12.65 35.99
N ARG A 133 20.79 -11.35 35.69
CA ARG A 133 21.21 -10.82 34.39
C ARG A 133 22.56 -10.17 34.48
N TYR A 134 23.42 -10.59 33.57
CA TYR A 134 24.81 -10.11 33.51
C TYR A 134 25.11 -9.48 32.17
N ILE A 135 26.13 -8.67 32.14
CA ILE A 135 26.71 -8.08 30.94
C ILE A 135 28.23 -8.37 30.89
N THR A 136 28.73 -8.58 29.70
CA THR A 136 30.16 -8.64 29.41
C THR A 136 30.55 -7.48 28.47
N GLN A 137 31.82 -7.13 28.44
CA GLN A 137 32.32 -6.08 27.52
C GLN A 137 31.98 -6.44 26.06
N GLU A 138 32.24 -7.70 25.67
CA GLU A 138 31.94 -8.16 24.31
C GLU A 138 30.45 -8.08 23.95
N LEU A 139 29.55 -8.46 24.87
CA LEU A 139 28.10 -8.34 24.67
C LEU A 139 27.67 -6.88 24.49
N LYS A 140 28.32 -5.96 25.24
CA LYS A 140 28.05 -4.52 25.11
C LYS A 140 28.50 -3.97 23.76
N GLU A 141 29.67 -4.36 23.28
CA GLU A 141 30.17 -3.96 21.97
C GLU A 141 29.28 -4.46 20.83
N LEU A 142 28.78 -5.71 20.92
CA LEU A 142 27.81 -6.24 19.97
C LEU A 142 26.46 -5.52 20.05
N GLU A 143 26.00 -5.18 21.25
CA GLU A 143 24.79 -4.39 21.44
C GLU A 143 24.89 -3.02 20.73
N ASP A 144 25.96 -2.27 20.98
CA ASP A 144 26.18 -0.96 20.40
C ASP A 144 26.22 -1.04 18.85
N LEU A 145 26.83 -2.09 18.31
CA LEU A 145 26.88 -2.33 16.87
C LEU A 145 25.49 -2.62 16.28
N ILE A 146 24.73 -3.50 16.93
CA ILE A 146 23.40 -3.93 16.44
C ILE A 146 22.40 -2.79 16.53
N LEU A 147 22.29 -2.14 17.68
CA LEU A 147 21.34 -1.04 17.90
C LEU A 147 21.70 0.18 17.05
N GLY A 148 22.99 0.51 16.94
CA GLY A 148 23.45 1.61 16.07
C GLY A 148 23.17 1.36 14.59
N ALA A 149 23.22 0.11 14.12
CA ALA A 149 22.85 -0.25 12.74
C ALA A 149 21.33 -0.19 12.54
N GLU A 150 20.55 -0.58 13.53
CA GLU A 150 19.08 -0.56 13.48
C GLU A 150 18.53 0.87 13.46
N ASP A 151 19.04 1.75 14.31
CA ASP A 151 18.64 3.17 14.32
C ASP A 151 18.98 3.86 12.99
N LYS A 152 20.16 3.61 12.44
CA LYS A 152 20.57 4.13 11.14
C LYS A 152 19.71 3.58 10.00
N LEU A 153 19.38 2.28 10.06
CA LEU A 153 18.50 1.64 9.08
C LEU A 153 17.12 2.32 9.04
N TYR A 154 16.49 2.48 10.20
CA TYR A 154 15.17 3.09 10.28
C TYR A 154 15.15 4.55 9.84
N ALA A 155 16.16 5.32 10.24
CA ALA A 155 16.30 6.71 9.83
C ALA A 155 16.45 6.83 8.31
N LEU A 156 17.30 6.00 7.70
CA LEU A 156 17.53 6.02 6.25
C LEU A 156 16.31 5.51 5.46
N GLU A 157 15.65 4.45 5.91
CA GLU A 157 14.42 3.96 5.27
C GLU A 157 13.31 5.02 5.31
N TYR A 158 13.18 5.75 6.41
CA TYR A 158 12.23 6.85 6.52
C TYR A 158 12.57 8.01 5.58
N GLU A 159 13.83 8.40 5.49
CA GLU A 159 14.28 9.44 4.56
C GLU A 159 13.97 9.06 3.11
N LEU A 160 14.32 7.84 2.70
CA LEU A 160 14.06 7.33 1.35
C LEU A 160 12.57 7.25 1.04
N PHE A 161 11.76 6.80 2.00
CA PHE A 161 10.30 6.83 1.88
C PHE A 161 9.77 8.25 1.67
N CYS A 162 10.24 9.23 2.44
CA CYS A 162 9.88 10.63 2.26
C CYS A 162 10.26 11.14 0.87
N ASN A 163 11.43 10.79 0.37
CA ASN A 163 11.88 11.17 -0.97
C ASN A 163 10.98 10.59 -2.07
N VAL A 164 10.58 9.33 -1.95
CA VAL A 164 9.61 8.70 -2.87
C VAL A 164 8.26 9.39 -2.79
N ARG A 165 7.73 9.58 -1.57
CA ARG A 165 6.45 10.29 -1.34
C ARG A 165 6.46 11.67 -1.97
N ASP A 166 7.50 12.45 -1.74
CA ASP A 166 7.59 13.83 -2.20
C ASP A 166 7.77 13.89 -3.72
N THR A 167 8.45 12.91 -4.31
CA THR A 167 8.55 12.77 -5.78
C THR A 167 7.19 12.45 -6.38
N VAL A 168 6.45 11.50 -5.83
CA VAL A 168 5.06 11.20 -6.25
C VAL A 168 4.16 12.42 -6.02
N GLY A 169 4.36 13.16 -4.92
CA GLY A 169 3.61 14.38 -4.61
C GLY A 169 3.76 15.49 -5.66
N LYS A 170 4.91 15.58 -6.32
CA LYS A 170 5.13 16.55 -7.42
C LYS A 170 4.26 16.22 -8.65
N GLU A 171 3.89 14.98 -8.81
CA GLU A 171 3.07 14.50 -9.94
C GLU A 171 1.56 14.53 -9.65
N VAL A 172 1.14 15.15 -8.54
CA VAL A 172 -0.28 15.16 -8.10
C VAL A 172 -1.23 15.70 -9.15
N VAL A 173 -0.81 16.69 -9.95
CA VAL A 173 -1.64 17.29 -11.01
C VAL A 173 -1.91 16.27 -12.12
N ARG A 174 -0.89 15.51 -12.56
CA ARG A 174 -1.01 14.44 -13.55
C ARG A 174 -1.91 13.31 -13.03
N ILE A 175 -1.71 12.92 -11.77
CA ILE A 175 -2.50 11.90 -11.08
C ILE A 175 -3.97 12.30 -11.00
N GLN A 176 -4.27 13.55 -10.59
CA GLN A 176 -5.63 14.05 -10.49
C GLN A 176 -6.32 14.18 -11.86
N LYS A 177 -5.60 14.61 -12.89
CA LYS A 177 -6.13 14.69 -14.26
C LYS A 177 -6.51 13.29 -14.76
N THR A 178 -5.63 12.31 -14.56
CA THR A 178 -5.88 10.91 -14.93
C THR A 178 -7.05 10.32 -14.13
N ALA A 179 -7.11 10.57 -12.83
CA ALA A 179 -8.23 10.11 -11.99
C ALA A 179 -9.58 10.66 -12.47
N LYS A 180 -9.64 11.94 -12.88
CA LYS A 180 -10.86 12.53 -13.47
C LYS A 180 -11.23 11.88 -14.80
N ALA A 181 -10.25 11.57 -15.64
CA ALA A 181 -10.47 10.88 -16.92
C ALA A 181 -11.02 9.47 -16.70
N VAL A 182 -10.45 8.71 -15.75
CA VAL A 182 -10.95 7.38 -15.36
C VAL A 182 -12.37 7.45 -14.80
N ALA A 183 -12.65 8.41 -13.91
CA ALA A 183 -14.00 8.59 -13.35
C ALA A 183 -15.04 8.93 -14.43
N ALA A 184 -14.69 9.77 -15.41
CA ALA A 184 -15.57 10.08 -16.52
C ALA A 184 -15.82 8.84 -17.38
N LEU A 185 -14.78 8.04 -17.67
CA LEU A 185 -14.91 6.79 -18.42
C LEU A 185 -15.82 5.79 -17.71
N ASP A 186 -15.68 5.62 -16.42
CA ASP A 186 -16.50 4.72 -15.61
C ASP A 186 -18.00 5.10 -15.67
N VAL A 187 -18.29 6.40 -15.54
CA VAL A 187 -19.67 6.92 -15.69
C VAL A 187 -20.22 6.62 -17.09
N PHE A 188 -19.45 6.90 -18.14
CA PHE A 188 -19.94 6.65 -19.51
C PHE A 188 -20.09 5.15 -19.81
N ALA A 189 -19.21 4.30 -19.32
CA ALA A 189 -19.34 2.86 -19.43
C ALA A 189 -20.59 2.34 -18.70
N SER A 190 -20.85 2.83 -17.50
CA SER A 190 -22.03 2.47 -16.70
C SER A 190 -23.32 2.92 -17.40
N LEU A 191 -23.38 4.17 -17.89
CA LEU A 191 -24.54 4.69 -18.60
C LEU A 191 -24.78 3.95 -19.92
N ALA A 192 -23.73 3.62 -20.67
CA ALA A 192 -23.85 2.85 -21.91
C ALA A 192 -24.40 1.46 -21.67
N LEU A 193 -23.90 0.77 -20.63
CA LEU A 193 -24.37 -0.56 -20.24
C LEU A 193 -25.87 -0.55 -19.84
N VAL A 194 -26.29 0.48 -19.06
CA VAL A 194 -27.69 0.64 -18.68
C VAL A 194 -28.56 0.94 -19.90
N ALA A 195 -28.09 1.81 -20.82
CA ALA A 195 -28.83 2.13 -22.03
C ALA A 195 -28.99 0.91 -22.94
N GLU A 196 -27.93 0.11 -23.10
CA GLU A 196 -27.99 -1.13 -23.90
C GLU A 196 -28.97 -2.14 -23.29
N ARG A 197 -28.83 -2.43 -21.99
CA ARG A 197 -29.71 -3.42 -21.29
C ARG A 197 -31.17 -3.07 -21.31
N ASN A 198 -31.50 -1.78 -21.22
CA ASN A 198 -32.88 -1.31 -21.18
C ASN A 198 -33.40 -0.81 -22.55
N HIS A 199 -32.61 -0.98 -23.62
CA HIS A 199 -32.97 -0.54 -24.97
C HIS A 199 -33.32 0.96 -25.00
N PHE A 200 -32.57 1.80 -24.30
CA PHE A 200 -32.76 3.24 -24.33
C PHE A 200 -32.19 3.82 -25.62
N VAL A 201 -32.87 4.84 -26.16
CA VAL A 201 -32.47 5.54 -27.35
C VAL A 201 -32.06 6.96 -27.04
N ARG A 202 -31.16 7.51 -27.85
CA ARG A 202 -30.68 8.89 -27.68
C ARG A 202 -31.80 9.88 -28.08
N PRO A 203 -32.31 10.74 -27.19
CA PRO A 203 -33.28 11.74 -27.53
C PRO A 203 -32.69 12.83 -28.42
N LYS A 204 -33.54 13.40 -29.30
CA LYS A 204 -33.23 14.63 -30.01
C LYS A 204 -33.73 15.81 -29.21
N THR A 205 -32.83 16.72 -28.81
CA THR A 205 -33.20 17.92 -28.06
C THR A 205 -33.44 19.08 -29.03
N ASN A 206 -34.46 19.92 -28.71
CA ASN A 206 -34.78 21.14 -29.47
C ASN A 206 -35.20 22.27 -28.52
N THR A 207 -35.34 23.49 -29.05
CA THR A 207 -35.81 24.68 -28.33
C THR A 207 -37.20 25.12 -28.73
N THR A 208 -37.95 24.31 -29.45
CA THR A 208 -39.27 24.66 -30.01
C THR A 208 -40.41 24.60 -28.98
N GLY A 209 -40.16 24.02 -27.78
CA GLY A 209 -41.20 23.80 -26.78
C GLY A 209 -42.13 22.66 -27.12
N VAL A 210 -41.70 21.75 -28.00
CA VAL A 210 -42.37 20.50 -28.36
C VAL A 210 -41.74 19.31 -27.66
N ILE A 211 -42.61 18.46 -27.08
CA ILE A 211 -42.24 17.13 -26.60
C ILE A 211 -42.97 16.10 -27.50
N ASP A 212 -42.22 15.36 -28.28
CA ASP A 212 -42.76 14.29 -29.15
C ASP A 212 -42.05 12.97 -28.81
N ILE A 213 -42.79 12.10 -28.15
CA ILE A 213 -42.32 10.79 -27.70
C ILE A 213 -43.06 9.73 -28.47
N LYS A 214 -42.35 8.88 -29.21
CA LYS A 214 -42.91 7.72 -29.88
C LYS A 214 -42.62 6.45 -29.09
N ASN A 215 -43.67 5.62 -28.89
CA ASN A 215 -43.54 4.38 -28.11
C ASN A 215 -42.89 4.62 -26.74
N GLY A 216 -43.36 5.66 -26.02
CA GLY A 216 -42.84 6.01 -24.70
C GLY A 216 -43.03 4.91 -23.69
N ARG A 217 -41.98 4.59 -22.94
CA ARG A 217 -41.99 3.58 -21.89
C ARG A 217 -41.57 4.22 -20.56
N HIS A 218 -42.07 3.68 -19.46
CA HIS A 218 -41.68 4.12 -18.14
C HIS A 218 -40.59 3.19 -17.59
N PRO A 219 -39.35 3.63 -17.45
CA PRO A 219 -38.21 2.75 -17.17
C PRO A 219 -38.28 2.00 -15.83
N VAL A 220 -38.98 2.56 -14.84
CA VAL A 220 -39.18 1.89 -13.54
C VAL A 220 -40.39 0.95 -13.60
N VAL A 221 -41.52 1.43 -14.15
CA VAL A 221 -42.76 0.64 -14.18
C VAL A 221 -42.60 -0.62 -15.03
N GLU A 222 -41.95 -0.53 -16.19
CA GLU A 222 -41.70 -1.70 -17.05
C GLU A 222 -40.85 -2.79 -16.39
N GLN A 223 -40.04 -2.44 -15.40
CA GLN A 223 -39.21 -3.38 -14.63
C GLN A 223 -39.95 -3.97 -13.42
N MET A 224 -41.03 -3.33 -12.98
CA MET A 224 -41.82 -3.77 -11.81
C MET A 224 -43.03 -4.61 -12.17
N ILE A 225 -43.39 -4.68 -13.46
CA ILE A 225 -44.49 -5.50 -13.96
C ILE A 225 -44.03 -6.97 -14.05
N GLU A 226 -44.59 -7.84 -13.18
CA GLU A 226 -44.12 -9.24 -13.09
C GLU A 226 -44.83 -10.16 -14.09
N ASN A 227 -46.10 -9.89 -14.49
CA ASN A 227 -46.92 -10.82 -15.28
C ASN A 227 -47.51 -10.24 -16.58
N ASP A 228 -47.25 -8.98 -16.89
CA ASP A 228 -47.74 -8.31 -18.08
C ASP A 228 -46.65 -7.58 -18.83
N MET A 229 -46.85 -7.30 -20.13
CA MET A 229 -45.94 -6.46 -20.91
C MET A 229 -46.35 -4.99 -20.76
N PHE A 230 -45.34 -4.12 -20.58
CA PHE A 230 -45.56 -2.68 -20.60
C PHE A 230 -46.02 -2.22 -21.98
N ILE A 231 -47.20 -1.59 -22.05
CA ILE A 231 -47.72 -1.06 -23.30
C ILE A 231 -47.15 0.35 -23.52
N ALA A 232 -46.36 0.50 -24.56
CA ALA A 232 -45.78 1.79 -24.94
C ALA A 232 -46.84 2.74 -25.50
N ASN A 233 -46.74 4.03 -25.18
CA ASN A 233 -47.68 5.07 -25.61
C ASN A 233 -46.97 6.24 -26.27
N ASP A 234 -47.60 6.81 -27.31
CA ASP A 234 -47.18 8.05 -27.93
C ASP A 234 -47.63 9.24 -27.10
N THR A 235 -46.73 10.22 -26.93
CA THR A 235 -47.00 11.48 -26.21
C THR A 235 -46.57 12.66 -27.07
N TYR A 236 -47.49 13.58 -27.34
CA TYR A 236 -47.21 14.82 -28.05
C TYR A 236 -47.73 16.02 -27.26
N LEU A 237 -46.83 16.94 -26.89
CA LEU A 237 -47.14 18.19 -26.16
C LEU A 237 -46.53 19.36 -26.90
N GLU A 238 -47.29 20.47 -26.97
CA GLU A 238 -46.87 21.73 -27.60
C GLU A 238 -47.34 22.92 -26.73
N ASN A 239 -46.42 23.85 -26.44
CA ASN A 239 -46.65 24.94 -25.48
C ASN A 239 -47.90 25.78 -25.72
N GLN A 240 -48.32 25.96 -26.98
CA GLN A 240 -49.43 26.85 -27.33
C GLN A 240 -50.74 26.16 -27.65
N LYS A 241 -50.71 24.87 -28.02
CA LYS A 241 -51.89 24.17 -28.52
C LYS A 241 -52.33 22.94 -27.74
N LYS A 242 -51.41 22.24 -27.11
CA LYS A 242 -51.72 21.02 -26.32
C LYS A 242 -50.95 21.07 -25.00
N ARG A 243 -51.70 21.25 -23.92
CA ARG A 243 -51.20 21.14 -22.53
C ARG A 243 -51.89 19.94 -21.89
N VAL A 244 -51.21 19.26 -21.01
CA VAL A 244 -51.81 18.23 -20.14
C VAL A 244 -52.67 18.91 -19.09
#